data_01fa48ec56d0c436f102138cc2d26fb4
#
_entry.id   01fa48ec56d0c436f102138cc2d26fb4
#
_cell.length_a   1.000
_cell.length_b   1.000
_cell.length_c   1.000
_cell.angle_alpha   90.00
_cell.angle_beta   90.00
_cell.angle_gamma   90.00
#
_symmetry.space_group_name_H-M   'P 1'
#
loop_
_entity.id
_entity.type
_entity.pdbx_description
1 polymer ?
#
loop_
_entity_poly.entity_id
_entity_poly.type
_entity_poly.pdbx_seq_one_letter_code
_entity_poly.pdbx_strand_id
1 'polypeptide(L)'
;AAVSQPHSEQIGFRFARVQSLGVSGGLAVMAILLLLVNLAYMVNRDNQPDALDGVAEHPVWSSVFGDDVPIMLVMGDYYIFGELNANGNVARMVRGFNVNSRNDLEELQFSEIERTENYLDLDLSYMPEGSAFALAKIVPILQQSGKPVNITMMSDLTTADIRSNHIVYIGYISALEKLTSMVFAGSGLT
;
A
#
# COMPACT_ATOMS: atom_id res chain seq x y z
N ALA A 1 41.15 -73.38 43.70
CA ALA A 1 41.53 -71.97 43.49
C ALA A 1 40.41 -71.24 42.79
N ALA A 2 39.70 -70.41 43.56
CA ALA A 2 38.68 -69.52 43.05
C ALA A 2 39.27 -68.11 42.79
N VAL A 3 39.11 -67.61 41.60
CA VAL A 3 39.48 -66.23 41.27
C VAL A 3 38.25 -65.42 41.14
N SER A 4 38.11 -64.49 42.04
CA SER A 4 37.05 -63.47 42.05
C SER A 4 37.28 -62.42 40.99
N GLN A 5 36.28 -62.09 40.21
CA GLN A 5 36.28 -60.97 39.28
C GLN A 5 35.78 -59.70 39.98
N PRO A 6 36.30 -58.51 39.62
CA PRO A 6 35.90 -57.24 40.28
C PRO A 6 34.70 -56.57 39.61
N HIS A 7 33.80 -56.11 40.40
CA HIS A 7 32.72 -55.14 40.07
C HIS A 7 33.30 -53.77 39.74
N SER A 8 33.26 -53.34 38.50
CA SER A 8 33.62 -51.96 38.17
C SER A 8 32.82 -51.28 37.02
N GLU A 9 31.69 -51.85 36.62
CA GLU A 9 30.94 -51.22 35.43
C GLU A 9 29.65 -50.49 35.72
N GLN A 10 29.26 -50.30 36.98
CA GLN A 10 27.94 -49.62 37.22
C GLN A 10 27.99 -48.14 37.61
N ILE A 11 29.17 -47.52 37.73
CA ILE A 11 29.27 -46.14 38.22
C ILE A 11 29.19 -45.11 37.06
N GLY A 12 29.66 -45.51 35.85
CA GLY A 12 29.73 -44.61 34.70
C GLY A 12 28.38 -44.19 34.11
N PHE A 13 27.36 -45.06 34.13
CA PHE A 13 26.06 -44.79 33.53
C PHE A 13 25.17 -43.79 34.30
N ARG A 14 25.39 -43.66 35.62
CA ARG A 14 24.60 -42.74 36.42
C ARG A 14 25.02 -41.26 36.26
N PHE A 15 26.30 -40.98 36.05
CA PHE A 15 26.78 -39.60 35.86
C PHE A 15 26.40 -39.02 34.52
N ALA A 16 26.41 -39.80 33.43
CA ALA A 16 26.01 -39.34 32.10
C ALA A 16 24.49 -38.93 32.03
N ARG A 17 23.63 -39.64 32.79
CA ARG A 17 22.19 -39.40 32.82
C ARG A 17 21.83 -38.12 33.60
N VAL A 18 22.58 -37.75 34.62
CA VAL A 18 22.37 -36.53 35.43
C VAL A 18 22.86 -35.31 34.67
N GLN A 19 23.95 -35.40 33.90
CA GLN A 19 24.43 -34.27 33.06
C GLN A 19 23.52 -34.00 31.88
N SER A 20 22.91 -34.98 31.24
CA SER A 20 21.97 -34.80 30.13
C SER A 20 20.65 -34.14 30.57
N LEU A 21 20.18 -34.43 31.79
CA LEU A 21 19.01 -33.81 32.38
C LEU A 21 19.26 -32.31 32.73
N GLY A 22 20.47 -31.97 33.15
CA GLY A 22 20.85 -30.57 33.45
C GLY A 22 20.93 -29.70 32.19
N VAL A 23 21.52 -30.24 31.10
CA VAL A 23 21.66 -29.53 29.81
C VAL A 23 20.31 -29.35 29.11
N SER A 24 19.47 -30.39 29.08
CA SER A 24 18.13 -30.30 28.49
C SER A 24 17.19 -29.40 29.30
N GLY A 25 17.29 -29.38 30.64
CA GLY A 25 16.56 -28.45 31.50
C GLY A 25 16.99 -27.01 31.28
N GLY A 26 18.27 -26.73 31.14
CA GLY A 26 18.81 -25.41 30.83
C GLY A 26 18.35 -24.86 29.48
N LEU A 27 18.34 -25.75 28.45
CA LEU A 27 17.83 -25.36 27.11
C LEU A 27 16.33 -25.08 27.13
N ALA A 28 15.54 -25.85 27.87
CA ALA A 28 14.11 -25.63 28.00
C ALA A 28 13.81 -24.29 28.70
N VAL A 29 14.51 -23.95 29.79
CA VAL A 29 14.37 -22.66 30.47
C VAL A 29 14.76 -21.50 29.55
N MET A 30 15.85 -21.63 28.80
CA MET A 30 16.26 -20.59 27.84
C MET A 30 15.24 -20.40 26.70
N ALA A 31 14.67 -21.49 26.18
CA ALA A 31 13.61 -21.43 25.18
C ALA A 31 12.34 -20.72 25.71
N ILE A 32 11.94 -21.00 26.94
CA ILE A 32 10.81 -20.34 27.60
C ILE A 32 11.09 -18.85 27.79
N LEU A 33 12.28 -18.48 28.24
CA LEU A 33 12.67 -17.06 28.39
C LEU A 33 12.65 -16.31 27.06
N LEU A 34 13.17 -16.92 25.99
CA LEU A 34 13.12 -16.34 24.65
C LEU A 34 11.67 -16.18 24.15
N LEU A 35 10.80 -17.13 24.45
CA LEU A 35 9.39 -17.07 24.09
C LEU A 35 8.68 -15.93 24.85
N LEU A 36 8.97 -15.79 26.15
CA LEU A 36 8.43 -14.70 26.96
C LEU A 36 8.93 -13.33 26.51
N VAL A 37 10.20 -13.20 26.15
CA VAL A 37 10.77 -11.96 25.61
C VAL A 37 10.14 -11.62 24.26
N ASN A 38 9.94 -12.60 23.37
CA ASN A 38 9.24 -12.39 22.10
C ASN A 38 7.78 -11.98 22.32
N LEU A 39 7.08 -12.63 23.24
CA LEU A 39 5.70 -12.29 23.56
C LEU A 39 5.61 -10.87 24.15
N ALA A 40 6.50 -10.53 25.08
CA ALA A 40 6.57 -9.17 25.65
C ALA A 40 6.91 -8.13 24.59
N TYR A 41 7.80 -8.44 23.65
CA TYR A 41 8.13 -7.56 22.51
C TYR A 41 6.93 -7.36 21.58
N MET A 42 6.19 -8.43 21.25
CA MET A 42 4.97 -8.33 20.43
C MET A 42 3.91 -7.45 21.12
N VAL A 43 3.60 -7.73 22.40
CA VAL A 43 2.62 -6.95 23.16
C VAL A 43 3.05 -5.48 23.31
N ASN A 44 4.35 -5.23 23.53
CA ASN A 44 4.83 -3.86 23.68
C ASN A 44 4.87 -3.11 22.34
N ARG A 45 5.05 -3.81 21.22
CA ARG A 45 4.97 -3.24 19.88
C ARG A 45 3.55 -2.80 19.53
N ASP A 46 2.54 -3.62 19.88
CA ASP A 46 1.14 -3.30 19.62
C ASP A 46 0.63 -2.16 20.55
N ASN A 47 1.29 -1.93 21.69
CA ASN A 47 0.96 -0.86 22.63
C ASN A 47 1.78 0.43 22.42
N GLN A 48 2.66 0.50 21.44
CA GLN A 48 3.29 1.79 21.10
C GLN A 48 2.21 2.67 20.44
N PRO A 49 1.97 3.90 20.96
CA PRO A 49 1.06 4.83 20.31
C PRO A 49 1.57 5.03 18.87
N ASP A 50 0.74 4.66 17.93
CA ASP A 50 1.05 4.89 16.52
C ASP A 50 1.15 6.42 16.34
N ALA A 51 2.12 6.89 15.56
CA ALA A 51 2.24 8.32 15.25
C ALA A 51 0.97 8.88 14.59
N LEU A 52 0.04 7.99 14.23
CA LEU A 52 -1.27 8.28 13.66
C LEU A 52 -2.41 8.23 14.69
N ASP A 53 -2.13 7.88 15.97
CA ASP A 53 -3.11 7.91 17.03
C ASP A 53 -3.68 9.32 17.19
N GLY A 54 -4.99 9.43 17.16
CA GLY A 54 -5.71 10.70 17.18
C GLY A 54 -5.87 11.40 15.82
N VAL A 55 -5.13 11.01 14.78
CA VAL A 55 -5.34 11.58 13.43
C VAL A 55 -6.67 11.11 12.84
N ALA A 56 -7.04 9.85 13.06
CA ALA A 56 -8.31 9.30 12.62
C ALA A 56 -9.52 9.90 13.37
N GLU A 57 -9.31 10.40 14.59
CA GLU A 57 -10.34 11.07 15.39
C GLU A 57 -10.56 12.54 14.99
N HIS A 58 -9.71 13.07 14.11
CA HIS A 58 -9.84 14.47 13.68
C HIS A 58 -11.17 14.70 12.96
N PRO A 59 -11.90 15.81 13.25
CA PRO A 59 -13.22 16.11 12.69
C PRO A 59 -13.31 16.08 11.16
N VAL A 60 -12.19 16.22 10.43
CA VAL A 60 -12.15 16.11 8.96
C VAL A 60 -12.62 14.74 8.46
N TRP A 61 -12.45 13.70 9.27
CA TRP A 61 -12.84 12.32 8.93
C TRP A 61 -14.27 11.97 9.34
N SER A 62 -14.95 12.82 10.11
CA SER A 62 -16.27 12.52 10.67
C SER A 62 -17.32 12.16 9.62
N SER A 63 -17.28 12.82 8.46
CA SER A 63 -18.20 12.55 7.34
C SER A 63 -17.85 11.24 6.59
N VAL A 64 -16.61 10.82 6.65
CA VAL A 64 -16.13 9.60 5.97
C VAL A 64 -16.26 8.38 6.88
N PHE A 65 -16.08 8.55 8.19
CA PHE A 65 -16.08 7.46 9.17
C PHE A 65 -17.42 7.25 9.87
N GLY A 66 -18.36 8.20 9.75
CA GLY A 66 -19.61 8.25 10.54
C GLY A 66 -20.73 7.30 10.07
N ASP A 67 -20.55 6.60 8.97
CA ASP A 67 -21.55 5.68 8.39
C ASP A 67 -20.89 4.35 7.96
N ASP A 68 -21.62 3.50 7.22
CA ASP A 68 -21.14 2.19 6.73
C ASP A 68 -20.75 2.23 5.23
N VAL A 69 -20.73 3.40 4.59
CA VAL A 69 -20.38 3.52 3.17
C VAL A 69 -18.90 3.21 2.97
N PRO A 70 -18.53 2.34 2.02
CA PRO A 70 -17.13 2.00 1.73
C PRO A 70 -16.31 3.23 1.32
N ILE A 71 -15.00 3.14 1.47
CA ILE A 71 -14.08 4.21 1.10
C ILE A 71 -13.36 3.83 -0.20
N MET A 72 -13.37 4.75 -1.16
CA MET A 72 -12.58 4.66 -2.39
C MET A 72 -11.49 5.72 -2.36
N LEU A 73 -10.25 5.26 -2.28
CA LEU A 73 -9.08 6.12 -2.38
C LEU A 73 -8.69 6.25 -3.85
N VAL A 74 -8.86 7.43 -4.39
CA VAL A 74 -8.63 7.73 -5.81
C VAL A 74 -7.29 8.42 -5.99
N MET A 75 -6.41 7.81 -6.78
CA MET A 75 -5.10 8.35 -7.09
C MET A 75 -5.14 9.13 -8.41
N GLY A 76 -4.74 10.40 -8.38
CA GLY A 76 -4.61 11.19 -9.59
C GLY A 76 -3.43 10.68 -10.44
N ASP A 77 -3.73 10.25 -11.64
CA ASP A 77 -2.75 9.81 -12.63
C ASP A 77 -2.83 10.68 -13.89
N TYR A 78 -1.82 10.56 -14.73
CA TYR A 78 -1.68 11.34 -15.95
C TYR A 78 -1.38 10.43 -17.12
N TYR A 79 -2.24 10.48 -18.12
CA TYR A 79 -2.00 9.81 -19.39
C TYR A 79 -0.84 10.44 -20.15
N ILE A 80 0.02 9.62 -20.73
CA ILE A 80 1.12 10.03 -21.60
C ILE A 80 1.11 9.19 -22.88
N PHE A 81 1.49 9.82 -23.97
CA PHE A 81 1.61 9.17 -25.27
C PHE A 81 2.99 9.42 -25.88
N GLY A 82 3.35 8.65 -26.88
CA GLY A 82 4.60 8.75 -27.59
C GLY A 82 4.50 9.68 -28.80
N GLU A 83 5.58 10.43 -29.07
CA GLU A 83 5.79 11.06 -30.36
C GLU A 83 6.88 10.29 -31.09
N LEU A 84 6.57 9.83 -32.30
CA LEU A 84 7.46 9.05 -33.15
C LEU A 84 8.39 9.94 -33.98
N ASN A 85 9.62 9.50 -34.17
CA ASN A 85 10.53 10.09 -35.12
C ASN A 85 10.30 9.53 -36.55
N ALA A 86 11.02 10.05 -37.53
CA ALA A 86 10.93 9.61 -38.92
C ALA A 86 11.26 8.12 -39.16
N ASN A 87 11.87 7.45 -38.17
CA ASN A 87 12.18 6.02 -38.21
C ASN A 87 11.11 5.14 -37.52
N GLY A 88 10.01 5.73 -37.02
CA GLY A 88 8.97 5.06 -36.32
C GLY A 88 9.30 4.68 -34.86
N ASN A 89 10.38 5.21 -34.30
CA ASN A 89 10.73 5.01 -32.90
C ASN A 89 10.18 6.14 -32.04
N VAL A 90 9.81 5.84 -30.78
CA VAL A 90 9.40 6.85 -29.80
C VAL A 90 10.58 7.80 -29.54
N ALA A 91 10.44 9.05 -29.97
CA ALA A 91 11.44 10.10 -29.78
C ALA A 91 11.30 10.76 -28.41
N ARG A 92 10.08 10.93 -27.94
CA ARG A 92 9.77 11.49 -26.62
C ARG A 92 8.40 11.06 -26.13
N MET A 93 8.22 11.15 -24.82
CA MET A 93 6.91 11.02 -24.17
C MET A 93 6.29 12.41 -24.05
N VAL A 94 5.00 12.50 -24.33
CA VAL A 94 4.24 13.75 -24.33
C VAL A 94 3.11 13.67 -23.30
N ARG A 95 2.95 14.70 -22.51
CA ARG A 95 1.78 14.96 -21.69
C ARG A 95 0.98 16.11 -22.30
N GLY A 96 -0.16 15.79 -22.84
CA GLY A 96 -1.14 16.79 -23.29
C GLY A 96 -2.10 17.15 -22.16
N PHE A 97 -2.26 18.42 -21.83
CA PHE A 97 -3.16 18.82 -20.72
C PHE A 97 -4.63 18.47 -20.96
N ASN A 98 -5.04 18.42 -22.22
CA ASN A 98 -6.40 18.08 -22.64
C ASN A 98 -6.52 16.63 -23.12
N VAL A 99 -5.45 15.81 -22.96
CA VAL A 99 -5.41 14.41 -23.38
C VAL A 99 -5.17 13.56 -22.14
N ASN A 100 -6.24 13.03 -21.58
CA ASN A 100 -6.21 12.29 -20.33
C ASN A 100 -6.51 10.79 -20.51
N SER A 101 -6.82 10.40 -21.74
CA SER A 101 -7.14 9.01 -22.10
C SER A 101 -6.76 8.70 -23.53
N ARG A 102 -6.78 7.41 -23.89
CA ARG A 102 -6.67 6.96 -25.29
C ARG A 102 -7.74 7.60 -26.17
N ASN A 103 -8.98 7.69 -25.68
CA ASN A 103 -10.08 8.27 -26.45
C ASN A 103 -9.81 9.75 -26.76
N ASP A 104 -9.28 10.52 -25.80
CA ASP A 104 -8.92 11.92 -26.03
C ASP A 104 -7.79 12.04 -27.05
N LEU A 105 -6.81 11.10 -27.02
CA LEU A 105 -5.76 11.07 -28.05
C LEU A 105 -6.32 10.77 -29.43
N GLU A 106 -7.23 9.81 -29.54
CA GLU A 106 -7.90 9.50 -30.81
C GLU A 106 -8.71 10.71 -31.32
N GLU A 107 -9.45 11.39 -30.45
CA GLU A 107 -10.18 12.60 -30.82
C GLU A 107 -9.24 13.72 -31.28
N LEU A 108 -8.12 13.93 -30.59
CA LEU A 108 -7.09 14.86 -31.00
C LEU A 108 -6.52 14.50 -32.39
N GLN A 109 -6.24 13.22 -32.62
CA GLN A 109 -5.74 12.72 -33.91
C GLN A 109 -6.75 12.93 -35.05
N PHE A 110 -8.03 12.76 -34.78
CA PHE A 110 -9.07 13.05 -35.76
C PHE A 110 -9.22 14.54 -36.08
N SER A 111 -9.06 15.40 -35.08
CA SER A 111 -9.23 16.85 -35.24
C SER A 111 -8.01 17.55 -35.84
N GLU A 112 -6.81 17.03 -35.61
CA GLU A 112 -5.53 17.64 -35.97
C GLU A 112 -4.59 16.64 -36.68
N ILE A 113 -5.05 15.95 -37.69
CA ILE A 113 -4.35 14.83 -38.35
C ILE A 113 -2.90 15.21 -38.76
N GLU A 114 -2.67 16.35 -39.39
CA GLU A 114 -1.35 16.78 -39.85
C GLU A 114 -0.32 16.96 -38.71
N ARG A 115 -0.79 17.29 -37.50
CA ARG A 115 0.09 17.55 -36.35
C ARG A 115 0.32 16.32 -35.48
N THR A 116 -0.57 15.34 -35.59
CA THR A 116 -0.65 14.20 -34.65
C THR A 116 -0.43 12.86 -35.30
N GLU A 117 -0.11 12.83 -36.63
CA GLU A 117 0.18 11.59 -37.37
C GLU A 117 1.30 10.75 -36.74
N ASN A 118 2.20 11.39 -35.98
CA ASN A 118 3.31 10.76 -35.29
C ASN A 118 3.01 10.44 -33.82
N TYR A 119 1.79 10.61 -33.35
CA TYR A 119 1.45 10.27 -31.98
C TYR A 119 1.02 8.83 -31.87
N LEU A 120 1.48 8.16 -30.82
CA LEU A 120 1.22 6.75 -30.52
C LEU A 120 0.76 6.60 -29.09
N ASP A 121 -0.36 5.90 -28.90
CA ASP A 121 -0.74 5.43 -27.59
C ASP A 121 0.28 4.40 -27.09
N LEU A 122 0.81 4.64 -25.91
CA LEU A 122 1.79 3.76 -25.25
C LEU A 122 1.14 2.91 -24.16
N ASP A 123 -0.16 3.10 -23.89
CA ASP A 123 -0.88 2.49 -22.78
C ASP A 123 -0.15 2.76 -21.44
N LEU A 124 0.28 4.00 -21.23
CA LEU A 124 1.04 4.42 -20.09
C LEU A 124 0.39 5.60 -19.40
N SER A 125 0.29 5.47 -18.07
CA SER A 125 0.00 6.57 -17.16
C SER A 125 1.11 6.69 -16.12
N TYR A 126 1.30 7.88 -15.59
CA TYR A 126 2.23 8.10 -14.48
C TYR A 126 1.54 8.79 -13.31
N MET A 127 2.05 8.52 -12.13
CA MET A 127 1.62 9.16 -10.89
C MET A 127 2.80 9.94 -10.30
N PRO A 128 2.58 11.16 -9.79
CA PRO A 128 3.63 11.91 -9.09
C PRO A 128 4.15 11.14 -7.87
N GLU A 129 5.46 11.16 -7.65
CA GLU A 129 6.11 10.48 -6.52
C GLU A 129 5.48 10.86 -5.17
N GLY A 130 5.14 12.14 -4.98
CA GLY A 130 4.48 12.62 -3.76
C GLY A 130 3.16 11.94 -3.46
N SER A 131 2.41 11.52 -4.49
CA SER A 131 1.15 10.78 -4.33
C SER A 131 1.39 9.39 -3.74
N ALA A 132 2.49 8.72 -4.11
CA ALA A 132 2.85 7.43 -3.52
C ALA A 132 3.19 7.55 -2.02
N PHE A 133 3.92 8.59 -1.62
CA PHE A 133 4.20 8.85 -0.20
C PHE A 133 2.93 9.24 0.59
N ALA A 134 2.03 10.01 -0.01
CA ALA A 134 0.75 10.35 0.59
C ALA A 134 -0.11 9.10 0.78
N LEU A 135 -0.18 8.21 -0.22
CA LEU A 135 -0.87 6.93 -0.15
C LEU A 135 -0.41 6.11 1.06
N ALA A 136 0.91 5.95 1.23
CA ALA A 136 1.49 5.17 2.33
C ALA A 136 1.12 5.73 3.72
N LYS A 137 0.82 7.02 3.83
CA LYS A 137 0.42 7.66 5.09
C LYS A 137 -1.09 7.68 5.31
N ILE A 138 -1.88 7.83 4.26
CA ILE A 138 -3.34 7.95 4.35
C ILE A 138 -4.02 6.59 4.54
N VAL A 139 -3.53 5.53 3.88
CA VAL A 139 -4.15 4.20 3.97
C VAL A 139 -4.27 3.69 5.42
N PRO A 140 -3.25 3.76 6.28
CA PRO A 140 -3.39 3.33 7.67
C PRO A 140 -4.44 4.13 8.46
N ILE A 141 -4.62 5.43 8.15
CA ILE A 141 -5.65 6.27 8.78
C ILE A 141 -7.05 5.80 8.36
N LEU A 142 -7.25 5.59 7.06
CA LEU A 142 -8.54 5.13 6.53
C LEU A 142 -8.92 3.74 7.05
N GLN A 143 -7.94 2.86 7.21
CA GLN A 143 -8.14 1.50 7.74
C GLN A 143 -8.61 1.49 9.21
N GLN A 144 -8.33 2.54 10.00
CA GLN A 144 -8.83 2.67 11.36
C GLN A 144 -10.36 2.80 11.43
N SER A 145 -11.01 3.18 10.33
CA SER A 145 -12.48 3.21 10.23
C SER A 145 -13.13 1.82 10.33
N GLY A 146 -12.37 0.74 10.10
CA GLY A 146 -12.89 -0.62 9.98
C GLY A 146 -13.67 -0.89 8.69
N LYS A 147 -13.80 0.10 7.80
CA LYS A 147 -14.51 -0.01 6.53
C LYS A 147 -13.63 -0.62 5.43
N PRO A 148 -14.23 -1.21 4.38
CA PRO A 148 -13.50 -1.55 3.17
C PRO A 148 -12.87 -0.30 2.54
N VAL A 149 -11.55 -0.36 2.29
CA VAL A 149 -10.81 0.71 1.60
C VAL A 149 -10.31 0.14 0.28
N ASN A 150 -10.86 0.63 -0.82
CA ASN A 150 -10.44 0.28 -2.17
C ASN A 150 -9.58 1.40 -2.75
N ILE A 151 -8.62 1.04 -3.59
CA ILE A 151 -7.74 2.00 -4.27
C ILE A 151 -7.96 1.88 -5.77
N THR A 152 -8.12 3.01 -6.44
CA THR A 152 -8.25 3.09 -7.90
C THR A 152 -7.48 4.29 -8.46
N MET A 153 -7.19 4.26 -9.75
CA MET A 153 -6.68 5.42 -10.47
C MET A 153 -7.82 6.31 -10.94
N MET A 154 -7.56 7.59 -11.16
CA MET A 154 -8.58 8.52 -11.67
C MET A 154 -9.07 8.10 -13.06
N SER A 155 -8.18 7.60 -13.91
CA SER A 155 -8.52 7.07 -15.24
C SER A 155 -9.54 5.93 -15.18
N ASP A 156 -9.45 5.05 -14.17
CA ASP A 156 -10.32 3.88 -13.99
C ASP A 156 -11.60 4.18 -13.19
N LEU A 157 -11.67 5.34 -12.53
CA LEU A 157 -12.81 5.71 -11.69
C LEU A 157 -14.11 5.77 -12.51
N THR A 158 -15.14 5.09 -12.03
CA THR A 158 -16.45 5.09 -12.69
C THR A 158 -17.48 5.95 -11.95
N THR A 159 -18.56 6.34 -12.65
CA THR A 159 -19.67 7.06 -12.01
C THR A 159 -20.36 6.19 -10.93
N ALA A 160 -20.35 4.87 -11.08
CA ALA A 160 -20.89 3.97 -10.08
C ALA A 160 -20.06 4.02 -8.79
N ASP A 161 -18.74 4.03 -8.92
CA ASP A 161 -17.83 4.14 -7.77
C ASP A 161 -18.06 5.44 -6.99
N ILE A 162 -18.20 6.56 -7.70
CA ILE A 162 -18.47 7.87 -7.10
C ILE A 162 -19.78 7.87 -6.30
N ARG A 163 -20.80 7.15 -6.75
CA ARG A 163 -22.11 7.10 -6.09
C ARG A 163 -22.18 6.16 -4.90
N SER A 164 -21.32 5.15 -4.85
CA SER A 164 -21.39 4.07 -3.87
C SER A 164 -20.28 4.11 -2.82
N ASN A 165 -19.36 5.07 -2.90
CA ASN A 165 -18.23 5.17 -1.98
C ASN A 165 -18.03 6.61 -1.47
N HIS A 166 -17.42 6.74 -0.30
CA HIS A 166 -16.75 7.98 0.07
C HIS A 166 -15.47 8.11 -0.75
N ILE A 167 -15.31 9.24 -1.43
CA ILE A 167 -14.14 9.49 -2.27
C ILE A 167 -13.09 10.26 -1.46
N VAL A 168 -11.90 9.68 -1.34
CA VAL A 168 -10.71 10.35 -0.83
C VAL A 168 -9.72 10.47 -1.98
N TYR A 169 -9.44 11.69 -2.42
CA TYR A 169 -8.58 11.93 -3.57
C TYR A 169 -7.16 12.31 -3.16
N ILE A 170 -6.17 11.70 -3.80
CA ILE A 170 -4.75 12.04 -3.67
C ILE A 170 -4.19 12.34 -5.06
N GLY A 171 -3.82 13.58 -5.29
CA GLY A 171 -3.27 14.02 -6.58
C GLY A 171 -3.23 15.53 -6.70
N TYR A 172 -2.77 16.02 -7.84
CA TYR A 172 -2.86 17.44 -8.16
C TYR A 172 -4.25 17.80 -8.68
N ILE A 173 -4.65 19.05 -8.50
CA ILE A 173 -5.92 19.58 -8.99
C ILE A 173 -6.09 19.36 -10.51
N SER A 174 -4.97 19.40 -11.26
CA SER A 174 -4.96 19.17 -12.71
C SER A 174 -5.29 17.74 -13.13
N ALA A 175 -5.36 16.79 -12.20
CA ALA A 175 -5.76 15.40 -12.45
C ALA A 175 -7.09 15.02 -11.80
N LEU A 176 -7.93 16.02 -11.44
CA LEU A 176 -9.27 15.80 -10.87
C LEU A 176 -10.29 15.28 -11.88
N GLU A 177 -10.10 15.54 -13.16
CA GLU A 177 -10.95 15.08 -14.27
C GLU A 177 -12.45 14.97 -13.93
N LYS A 178 -12.94 13.73 -13.72
CA LYS A 178 -14.36 13.44 -13.42
C LYS A 178 -14.84 14.05 -12.09
N LEU A 179 -13.93 14.36 -11.15
CA LEU A 179 -14.25 14.98 -9.87
C LEU A 179 -14.28 16.50 -9.92
N THR A 180 -13.77 17.13 -10.97
CA THR A 180 -13.64 18.58 -11.10
C THR A 180 -14.97 19.31 -10.82
N SER A 181 -16.04 18.88 -11.45
CA SER A 181 -17.36 19.51 -11.28
C SER A 181 -17.90 19.38 -9.84
N MET A 182 -17.57 18.29 -9.14
CA MET A 182 -18.03 18.07 -7.76
C MET A 182 -17.20 18.89 -6.77
N VAL A 183 -15.88 18.93 -6.94
CA VAL A 183 -14.97 19.66 -6.05
C VAL A 183 -15.21 21.16 -6.15
N PHE A 184 -15.47 21.66 -7.34
CA PHE A 184 -15.68 23.09 -7.57
C PHE A 184 -17.14 23.52 -7.60
N ALA A 185 -18.10 22.59 -7.51
CA ALA A 185 -19.52 22.92 -7.42
C ALA A 185 -19.79 23.82 -6.19
N GLY A 186 -20.24 25.04 -6.41
CA GLY A 186 -20.50 25.99 -5.34
C GLY A 186 -19.30 26.77 -4.80
N SER A 187 -18.09 26.50 -5.26
CA SER A 187 -16.88 27.22 -4.82
C SER A 187 -16.71 28.61 -5.45
N GLY A 188 -17.40 28.87 -6.55
CA GLY A 188 -17.21 30.10 -7.36
C GLY A 188 -15.85 30.13 -8.08
N LEU A 189 -15.10 29.08 -8.03
CA LEU A 189 -13.86 28.88 -8.79
C LEU A 189 -14.20 28.25 -10.14
N THR A 190 -13.70 28.84 -11.20
CA THR A 190 -13.83 28.34 -12.58
C THR A 190 -12.47 28.10 -13.18
#